data_0d087ab3d8d9caea088a393539a52f18
#
_entry.id   0d087ab3d8d9caea088a393539a52f18
#
_cell.length_a   1.000
_cell.length_b   1.000
_cell.length_c   1.000
_cell.angle_alpha   90.00
_cell.angle_beta   90.00
_cell.angle_gamma   90.00
#
_symmetry.space_group_name_H-M   'P 1'
#
loop_
_entity.id
_entity.type
_entity.pdbx_description
1 polymer ?
#
loop_
_entity_poly.entity_id
_entity_poly.type
_entity_poly.pdbx_seq_one_letter_code
_entity_poly.pdbx_strand_id
1 'polypeptide(L)'
;MTKEKTLAMKIQTTKIFSKIDNAIKKGYTIISEQGSSRSSKTYNTLIWLIIYLIQHPGTRLSIVRKTLPALKATVFVDFKEILFKMGVFDDKCLNKTDFIYTFLNGSWVDFFSTDDEQKIRGRKRDILFCNEANELLFIEWQQLKMRTTRFAILDYNPSFSDDHWLCTLNKDPRTFHFVTTYKDNPFLEQTIVDEIESLQEKNKSLWQIYGLGMQAIVEGLIFKEIEIIDEFPSWAKSQATGIDFGFTNDPTAAIKCGIIDDCLYLDELFYRTQMLSRDIINELKRHDLDIMSESADPRLIQEIANAGINIYPVDKFQGSIMAGITKMLEYKIKVTRKSVNLIKEFKNYTYLQDKDGKWLNKPIDAYNHGIDAARYYILGKILGRVIVTKQYSKEDLGIF
;
A
#
# COMPACT_ATOMS: atom_id res chain seq x y z
N MET A 1 49.48 -22.02 -18.10
CA MET A 1 48.56 -22.34 -16.98
C MET A 1 48.54 -21.15 -16.03
N THR A 2 47.66 -20.21 -16.28
CA THR A 2 47.42 -19.03 -15.43
C THR A 2 46.50 -19.46 -14.29
N LYS A 3 46.99 -19.41 -13.06
CA LYS A 3 46.17 -19.60 -11.85
C LYS A 3 45.14 -18.46 -11.81
N GLU A 4 43.88 -18.75 -12.12
CA GLU A 4 42.77 -17.89 -11.77
C GLU A 4 42.79 -17.69 -10.25
N LYS A 5 43.09 -16.47 -9.82
CA LYS A 5 42.84 -16.03 -8.44
C LYS A 5 41.34 -15.99 -8.26
N THR A 6 40.76 -17.05 -7.69
CA THR A 6 39.40 -17.01 -7.16
C THR A 6 39.36 -15.93 -6.08
N LEU A 7 38.90 -14.76 -6.43
CA LEU A 7 38.62 -13.70 -5.45
C LEU A 7 37.45 -14.20 -4.59
N ALA A 8 37.75 -14.72 -3.39
CA ALA A 8 36.75 -15.09 -2.43
C ALA A 8 36.07 -13.81 -1.95
N MET A 9 34.94 -13.46 -2.56
CA MET A 9 34.11 -12.32 -2.12
C MET A 9 33.46 -12.67 -0.80
N LYS A 10 33.77 -11.88 0.24
CA LYS A 10 33.09 -11.96 1.54
C LYS A 10 31.82 -11.12 1.48
N ILE A 11 30.68 -11.77 1.36
CA ILE A 11 29.39 -11.14 1.57
C ILE A 11 29.04 -11.28 3.06
N GLN A 12 28.73 -10.14 3.67
CA GLN A 12 28.29 -10.12 5.06
C GLN A 12 26.77 -10.34 5.12
N THR A 13 26.34 -11.26 5.96
CA THR A 13 24.92 -11.60 6.16
C THR A 13 24.57 -11.50 7.64
N THR A 14 23.29 -11.45 7.95
CA THR A 14 22.77 -11.47 9.30
C THR A 14 22.17 -12.84 9.64
N LYS A 15 21.64 -12.97 10.86
CA LYS A 15 20.93 -14.19 11.31
C LYS A 15 19.74 -14.54 10.42
N ILE A 16 19.19 -13.59 9.66
CA ILE A 16 18.08 -13.80 8.74
C ILE A 16 18.45 -14.84 7.69
N PHE A 17 19.64 -14.70 7.08
CA PHE A 17 20.13 -15.65 6.08
C PHE A 17 20.11 -17.11 6.62
N SER A 18 20.65 -17.34 7.80
CA SER A 18 20.65 -18.69 8.40
C SER A 18 19.27 -19.17 8.80
N LYS A 19 18.36 -18.28 9.22
CA LYS A 19 16.97 -18.63 9.52
C LYS A 19 16.23 -19.13 8.26
N ILE A 20 16.37 -18.43 7.12
CA ILE A 20 15.79 -18.85 5.84
C ILE A 20 16.37 -20.22 5.44
N ASP A 21 17.69 -20.36 5.43
CA ASP A 21 18.37 -21.59 5.04
C ASP A 21 17.91 -22.80 5.86
N ASN A 22 17.86 -22.63 7.18
CA ASN A 22 17.38 -23.67 8.09
C ASN A 22 15.91 -24.01 7.89
N ALA A 23 15.05 -23.01 7.62
CA ALA A 23 13.63 -23.24 7.39
C ALA A 23 13.40 -24.07 6.11
N ILE A 24 14.10 -23.73 5.01
CA ILE A 24 14.01 -24.48 3.75
C ILE A 24 14.54 -25.92 3.93
N LYS A 25 15.66 -26.11 4.63
CA LYS A 25 16.20 -27.45 4.92
C LYS A 25 15.26 -28.30 5.78
N LYS A 26 14.45 -27.69 6.64
CA LYS A 26 13.40 -28.35 7.45
C LYS A 26 12.12 -28.63 6.69
N GLY A 27 12.00 -28.21 5.42
CA GLY A 27 10.86 -28.48 4.56
C GLY A 27 9.69 -27.49 4.71
N TYR A 28 9.88 -26.33 5.34
CA TYR A 28 8.86 -25.28 5.34
C TYR A 28 8.65 -24.73 3.92
N THR A 29 7.40 -24.56 3.54
CA THR A 29 7.04 -24.07 2.20
C THR A 29 6.65 -22.60 2.19
N ILE A 30 6.54 -21.97 3.35
CA ILE A 30 6.28 -20.55 3.52
C ILE A 30 7.23 -20.02 4.59
N ILE A 31 7.96 -18.98 4.30
CA ILE A 31 8.81 -18.24 5.24
C ILE A 31 8.20 -16.85 5.40
N SER A 32 7.85 -16.48 6.61
CA SER A 32 7.20 -15.22 6.96
C SER A 32 8.11 -14.39 7.86
N GLU A 33 8.66 -13.31 7.29
CA GLU A 33 9.67 -12.45 7.90
C GLU A 33 9.05 -11.16 8.39
N GLN A 34 8.47 -11.20 9.58
CA GLN A 34 8.00 -10.01 10.26
C GLN A 34 9.18 -9.24 10.85
N GLY A 35 9.14 -7.91 10.81
CA GLY A 35 10.18 -7.19 11.53
C GLY A 35 10.09 -5.68 11.46
N SER A 36 10.96 -5.05 12.24
CA SER A 36 11.11 -3.60 12.26
C SER A 36 11.70 -3.05 10.95
N SER A 37 11.61 -1.75 10.77
CA SER A 37 12.39 -1.05 9.74
C SER A 37 13.89 -1.30 9.95
N ARG A 38 14.65 -1.32 8.87
CA ARG A 38 16.13 -1.43 8.89
C ARG A 38 16.68 -2.72 9.52
N SER A 39 15.87 -3.75 9.73
CA SER A 39 16.31 -5.05 10.23
C SER A 39 17.07 -5.90 9.21
N SER A 40 17.27 -5.39 7.99
CA SER A 40 17.95 -6.05 6.85
C SER A 40 17.23 -7.28 6.25
N LYS A 41 15.91 -7.43 6.47
CA LYS A 41 15.11 -8.55 5.92
C LYS A 41 15.29 -8.69 4.43
N THR A 42 14.82 -7.73 3.65
CA THR A 42 14.85 -7.74 2.18
C THR A 42 16.26 -8.02 1.64
N TYR A 43 17.27 -7.34 2.18
CA TYR A 43 18.64 -7.46 1.72
C TYR A 43 19.21 -8.87 1.91
N ASN A 44 19.02 -9.47 3.11
CA ASN A 44 19.48 -10.83 3.37
C ASN A 44 18.71 -11.90 2.60
N THR A 45 17.40 -11.69 2.42
CA THR A 45 16.54 -12.55 1.59
C THR A 45 17.01 -12.55 0.14
N LEU A 46 17.33 -11.37 -0.41
CA LEU A 46 17.86 -11.27 -1.77
C LEU A 46 19.23 -11.97 -1.91
N ILE A 47 20.14 -11.80 -0.95
CA ILE A 47 21.42 -12.52 -0.97
C ILE A 47 21.19 -14.03 -0.97
N TRP A 48 20.31 -14.52 -0.07
CA TRP A 48 20.02 -15.95 0.00
C TRP A 48 19.41 -16.48 -1.30
N LEU A 49 18.43 -15.75 -1.86
CA LEU A 49 17.78 -16.11 -3.14
C LEU A 49 18.77 -16.13 -4.30
N ILE A 50 19.66 -15.14 -4.42
CA ILE A 50 20.68 -15.10 -5.48
C ILE A 50 21.61 -16.31 -5.37
N ILE A 51 22.10 -16.62 -4.18
CA ILE A 51 22.97 -17.80 -3.95
C ILE A 51 22.20 -19.07 -4.29
N TYR A 52 20.95 -19.19 -3.87
CA TYR A 52 20.09 -20.33 -4.17
C TYR A 52 19.92 -20.53 -5.69
N LEU A 53 19.65 -19.46 -6.45
CA LEU A 53 19.51 -19.52 -7.91
C LEU A 53 20.81 -19.93 -8.61
N ILE A 54 21.95 -19.46 -8.13
CA ILE A 54 23.27 -19.85 -8.68
C ILE A 54 23.53 -21.35 -8.45
N GLN A 55 23.14 -21.88 -7.28
CA GLN A 55 23.35 -23.28 -6.91
C GLN A 55 22.33 -24.25 -7.54
N HIS A 56 21.15 -23.75 -7.98
CA HIS A 56 20.06 -24.57 -8.51
C HIS A 56 19.69 -24.13 -9.94
N PRO A 57 20.36 -24.65 -10.96
CA PRO A 57 20.15 -24.26 -12.36
C PRO A 57 18.70 -24.40 -12.81
N GLY A 58 18.25 -23.50 -13.69
CA GLY A 58 16.91 -23.51 -14.29
C GLY A 58 15.78 -23.12 -13.33
N THR A 59 16.08 -22.62 -12.15
CA THR A 59 15.08 -22.21 -11.15
C THR A 59 14.45 -20.87 -11.52
N ARG A 60 13.13 -20.76 -11.37
CA ARG A 60 12.34 -19.56 -11.66
C ARG A 60 11.90 -18.88 -10.37
N LEU A 61 12.36 -17.64 -10.17
CA LEU A 61 11.98 -16.79 -9.06
C LEU A 61 11.12 -15.64 -9.55
N SER A 62 10.01 -15.35 -8.86
CA SER A 62 9.28 -14.09 -9.02
C SER A 62 9.41 -13.25 -7.76
N ILE A 63 9.79 -11.98 -7.94
CA ILE A 63 9.82 -10.96 -6.88
C ILE A 63 8.68 -10.00 -7.12
N VAL A 64 7.81 -9.86 -6.13
CA VAL A 64 6.52 -9.17 -6.27
C VAL A 64 6.37 -8.12 -5.18
N ARG A 65 5.82 -6.97 -5.54
CA ARG A 65 5.37 -5.92 -4.63
C ARG A 65 4.03 -5.37 -5.08
N LYS A 66 3.32 -4.64 -4.22
CA LYS A 66 1.99 -4.09 -4.55
C LYS A 66 2.00 -3.21 -5.79
N THR A 67 2.95 -2.28 -5.93
CA THR A 67 3.04 -1.35 -7.06
C THR A 67 4.37 -1.42 -7.78
N LEU A 68 4.35 -1.23 -9.12
CA LEU A 68 5.56 -1.26 -9.93
C LEU A 68 6.54 -0.11 -9.62
N PRO A 69 6.13 1.14 -9.39
CA PRO A 69 7.04 2.20 -8.98
C PRO A 69 7.80 1.87 -7.68
N ALA A 70 7.10 1.38 -6.66
CA ALA A 70 7.72 1.01 -5.39
C ALA A 70 8.68 -0.16 -5.56
N LEU A 71 8.34 -1.17 -6.35
CA LEU A 71 9.23 -2.31 -6.67
C LEU A 71 10.51 -1.84 -7.34
N LYS A 72 10.40 -0.94 -8.35
CA LYS A 72 11.55 -0.40 -9.08
C LYS A 72 12.48 0.44 -8.20
N ALA A 73 11.92 1.23 -7.30
CA ALA A 73 12.67 2.15 -6.44
C ALA A 73 13.37 1.46 -5.27
N THR A 74 12.99 0.22 -4.93
CA THR A 74 13.48 -0.50 -3.75
C THR A 74 14.09 -1.85 -4.10
N VAL A 75 13.34 -2.94 -4.01
CA VAL A 75 13.84 -4.32 -4.11
C VAL A 75 14.61 -4.62 -5.42
N PHE A 76 14.24 -3.98 -6.52
CA PHE A 76 14.96 -4.14 -7.79
C PHE A 76 16.32 -3.42 -7.76
N VAL A 77 16.41 -2.26 -7.08
CA VAL A 77 17.70 -1.56 -6.88
C VAL A 77 18.61 -2.41 -6.00
N ASP A 78 18.10 -2.88 -4.86
CA ASP A 78 18.84 -3.74 -3.94
C ASP A 78 19.35 -5.02 -4.62
N PHE A 79 18.50 -5.67 -5.43
CA PHE A 79 18.88 -6.85 -6.19
C PHE A 79 20.06 -6.59 -7.11
N LYS A 80 20.06 -5.50 -7.88
CA LYS A 80 21.18 -5.13 -8.76
C LYS A 80 22.45 -4.82 -7.95
N GLU A 81 22.30 -4.05 -6.86
CA GLU A 81 23.42 -3.70 -6.01
C GLU A 81 24.11 -4.94 -5.43
N ILE A 82 23.32 -5.91 -4.98
CA ILE A 82 23.85 -7.19 -4.48
C ILE A 82 24.59 -7.94 -5.56
N LEU A 83 24.03 -8.05 -6.77
CA LEU A 83 24.71 -8.70 -7.91
C LEU A 83 26.04 -8.01 -8.27
N PHE A 84 26.07 -6.65 -8.23
CA PHE A 84 27.32 -5.90 -8.43
C PHE A 84 28.34 -6.20 -7.32
N LYS A 85 27.93 -6.16 -6.07
CA LYS A 85 28.79 -6.49 -4.92
C LYS A 85 29.29 -7.94 -4.97
N MET A 86 28.49 -8.86 -5.52
CA MET A 86 28.87 -10.25 -5.73
C MET A 86 29.76 -10.44 -6.97
N GLY A 87 29.97 -9.43 -7.81
CA GLY A 87 30.74 -9.54 -9.05
C GLY A 87 30.09 -10.46 -10.10
N VAL A 88 28.78 -10.72 -10.00
CA VAL A 88 28.04 -11.61 -10.90
C VAL A 88 27.02 -10.86 -11.78
N PHE A 89 26.98 -9.53 -11.70
CA PHE A 89 26.11 -8.73 -12.55
C PHE A 89 26.66 -8.68 -13.99
N ASP A 90 25.78 -8.96 -14.95
CA ASP A 90 26.03 -8.72 -16.38
C ASP A 90 24.81 -8.00 -16.98
N ASP A 91 25.02 -6.83 -17.59
CA ASP A 91 23.93 -6.03 -18.19
C ASP A 91 23.25 -6.79 -19.36
N LYS A 92 23.95 -7.70 -20.03
CA LYS A 92 23.39 -8.55 -21.09
C LYS A 92 22.37 -9.57 -20.57
N CYS A 93 22.46 -9.91 -19.29
CA CYS A 93 21.54 -10.81 -18.60
C CYS A 93 20.23 -10.11 -18.17
N LEU A 94 20.15 -8.77 -18.27
CA LEU A 94 19.02 -7.98 -17.84
C LEU A 94 18.15 -7.52 -19.02
N ASN A 95 16.96 -8.07 -19.14
CA ASN A 95 15.90 -7.50 -19.98
C ASN A 95 15.22 -6.34 -19.24
N LYS A 96 15.53 -5.11 -19.65
CA LYS A 96 15.02 -3.88 -19.00
C LYS A 96 13.54 -3.60 -19.30
N THR A 97 13.02 -4.16 -20.38
CA THR A 97 11.60 -3.99 -20.79
C THR A 97 10.69 -4.89 -19.96
N ASP A 98 11.06 -6.15 -19.83
CA ASP A 98 10.25 -7.15 -19.13
C ASP A 98 10.60 -7.28 -17.64
N PHE A 99 11.64 -6.57 -17.18
CA PHE A 99 12.19 -6.68 -15.81
C PHE A 99 12.55 -8.12 -15.44
N ILE A 100 13.33 -8.78 -16.33
CA ILE A 100 13.80 -10.15 -16.14
C ILE A 100 15.32 -10.17 -16.13
N TYR A 101 15.90 -10.80 -15.12
CA TYR A 101 17.34 -11.10 -15.06
C TYR A 101 17.56 -12.59 -15.23
N THR A 102 18.37 -13.01 -16.23
CA THR A 102 18.64 -14.41 -16.54
C THR A 102 20.08 -14.75 -16.20
N PHE A 103 20.29 -15.66 -15.26
CA PHE A 103 21.64 -16.16 -14.90
C PHE A 103 22.20 -17.11 -15.97
N LEU A 104 23.54 -17.20 -16.05
CA LEU A 104 24.22 -18.07 -17.01
C LEU A 104 23.85 -19.57 -16.87
N ASN A 105 23.41 -20.00 -15.70
CA ASN A 105 22.96 -21.37 -15.44
C ASN A 105 21.48 -21.63 -15.84
N GLY A 106 20.85 -20.69 -16.52
CA GLY A 106 19.44 -20.77 -16.96
C GLY A 106 18.38 -20.45 -15.90
N SER A 107 18.78 -20.13 -14.66
CA SER A 107 17.87 -19.59 -13.67
C SER A 107 17.49 -18.15 -14.03
N TRP A 108 16.29 -17.71 -13.66
CA TRP A 108 15.88 -16.35 -13.94
C TRP A 108 14.98 -15.75 -12.84
N VAL A 109 14.98 -14.43 -12.77
CA VAL A 109 14.18 -13.64 -11.83
C VAL A 109 13.33 -12.67 -12.62
N ASP A 110 12.03 -12.68 -12.42
CA ASP A 110 11.14 -11.65 -12.91
C ASP A 110 10.60 -10.76 -11.78
N PHE A 111 10.39 -9.49 -12.12
CA PHE A 111 9.92 -8.47 -11.20
C PHE A 111 8.61 -7.90 -11.72
N PHE A 112 7.54 -7.98 -10.94
CA PHE A 112 6.24 -7.41 -11.31
C PHE A 112 5.42 -6.99 -10.08
N SER A 113 4.37 -6.20 -10.32
CA SER A 113 3.46 -5.72 -9.30
C SER A 113 2.12 -6.44 -9.37
N THR A 114 1.36 -6.41 -8.27
CA THR A 114 0.03 -7.02 -8.19
C THR A 114 -1.10 -6.10 -8.64
N ASP A 115 -0.80 -4.86 -9.01
CA ASP A 115 -1.76 -3.94 -9.64
C ASP A 115 -2.21 -4.38 -11.05
N ASP A 116 -1.51 -5.34 -11.66
CA ASP A 116 -1.86 -5.96 -12.93
C ASP A 116 -2.27 -7.43 -12.72
N GLU A 117 -3.58 -7.70 -12.69
CA GLU A 117 -4.12 -9.05 -12.50
C GLU A 117 -3.66 -10.06 -13.55
N GLN A 118 -3.41 -9.62 -14.80
CA GLN A 118 -2.99 -10.52 -15.87
C GLN A 118 -1.59 -11.09 -15.60
N LYS A 119 -0.69 -10.27 -15.04
CA LYS A 119 0.65 -10.71 -14.65
C LYS A 119 0.62 -11.73 -13.52
N ILE A 120 -0.32 -11.57 -12.58
CA ILE A 120 -0.49 -12.52 -11.48
C ILE A 120 -0.91 -13.90 -12.01
N ARG A 121 -1.83 -13.95 -12.99
CA ARG A 121 -2.47 -15.18 -13.48
C ARG A 121 -1.62 -15.99 -14.47
N GLY A 122 -0.66 -15.36 -15.16
CA GLY A 122 0.00 -15.94 -16.33
C GLY A 122 1.24 -16.79 -16.08
N ARG A 123 1.93 -16.68 -14.95
CA ARG A 123 3.30 -17.22 -14.79
C ARG A 123 3.41 -18.28 -13.69
N LYS A 124 3.85 -19.50 -14.07
CA LYS A 124 4.30 -20.52 -13.12
C LYS A 124 5.72 -20.19 -12.67
N ARG A 125 5.99 -20.36 -11.39
CA ARG A 125 7.30 -20.12 -10.75
C ARG A 125 7.66 -21.23 -9.79
N ASP A 126 8.94 -21.35 -9.50
CA ASP A 126 9.43 -22.28 -8.49
C ASP A 126 9.42 -21.62 -7.11
N ILE A 127 9.85 -20.36 -7.07
CA ILE A 127 9.98 -19.56 -5.85
C ILE A 127 9.25 -18.24 -6.01
N LEU A 128 8.61 -17.80 -4.94
CA LEU A 128 7.96 -16.49 -4.84
C LEU A 128 8.61 -15.70 -3.70
N PHE A 129 8.95 -14.44 -3.95
CA PHE A 129 9.28 -13.48 -2.92
C PHE A 129 8.29 -12.30 -2.96
N CYS A 130 7.48 -12.16 -1.90
CA CYS A 130 6.59 -11.02 -1.72
C CYS A 130 7.26 -9.99 -0.81
N ASN A 131 7.73 -8.89 -1.40
CA ASN A 131 8.29 -7.77 -0.65
C ASN A 131 7.20 -6.84 -0.18
N GLU A 132 7.23 -6.42 1.09
CA GLU A 132 6.20 -5.66 1.78
C GLU A 132 4.81 -6.34 1.66
N ALA A 133 4.75 -7.62 2.05
CA ALA A 133 3.55 -8.45 1.90
C ALA A 133 2.32 -7.92 2.64
N ASN A 134 2.50 -7.02 3.61
CA ASN A 134 1.41 -6.30 4.28
C ASN A 134 0.62 -5.38 3.32
N GLU A 135 1.19 -5.00 2.18
CA GLU A 135 0.51 -4.21 1.16
C GLU A 135 -0.39 -5.06 0.25
N LEU A 136 -0.20 -6.38 0.21
CA LEU A 136 -0.92 -7.30 -0.66
C LEU A 136 -2.29 -7.68 -0.10
N LEU A 137 -3.24 -7.88 -1.01
CA LEU A 137 -4.53 -8.49 -0.69
C LEU A 137 -4.39 -10.00 -0.49
N PHE A 138 -5.24 -10.58 0.36
CA PHE A 138 -5.29 -12.03 0.52
C PHE A 138 -5.55 -12.77 -0.79
N ILE A 139 -6.43 -12.26 -1.65
CA ILE A 139 -6.73 -12.86 -2.96
C ILE A 139 -5.50 -12.83 -3.89
N GLU A 140 -4.70 -11.76 -3.87
CA GLU A 140 -3.45 -11.66 -4.63
C GLU A 140 -2.45 -12.70 -4.15
N TRP A 141 -2.25 -12.80 -2.84
CA TRP A 141 -1.42 -13.83 -2.23
C TRP A 141 -1.87 -15.25 -2.64
N GLN A 142 -3.17 -15.56 -2.56
CA GLN A 142 -3.68 -16.86 -2.98
C GLN A 142 -3.37 -17.16 -4.45
N GLN A 143 -3.60 -16.21 -5.34
CA GLN A 143 -3.31 -16.34 -6.77
C GLN A 143 -1.82 -16.59 -7.03
N LEU A 144 -0.95 -15.87 -6.36
CA LEU A 144 0.50 -16.01 -6.46
C LEU A 144 0.96 -17.38 -5.93
N LYS A 145 0.47 -17.77 -4.74
CA LYS A 145 0.87 -19.03 -4.07
C LYS A 145 0.43 -20.27 -4.85
N MET A 146 -0.77 -20.27 -5.43
CA MET A 146 -1.26 -21.39 -6.26
C MET A 146 -0.38 -21.69 -7.48
N ARG A 147 0.44 -20.72 -7.92
CA ARG A 147 1.35 -20.84 -9.07
C ARG A 147 2.82 -21.01 -8.67
N THR A 148 3.08 -21.20 -7.38
CA THR A 148 4.41 -21.37 -6.81
C THR A 148 4.59 -22.83 -6.41
N THR A 149 5.60 -23.50 -7.03
CA THR A 149 5.75 -24.95 -6.92
C THR A 149 6.60 -25.39 -5.74
N ARG A 150 7.59 -24.60 -5.31
CA ARG A 150 8.50 -24.97 -4.22
C ARG A 150 8.14 -24.24 -2.93
N PHE A 151 8.54 -23.00 -2.78
CA PHE A 151 8.31 -22.24 -1.56
C PHE A 151 8.08 -20.75 -1.84
N ALA A 152 7.57 -20.04 -0.83
CA ALA A 152 7.39 -18.59 -0.85
C ALA A 152 8.05 -17.97 0.39
N ILE A 153 8.64 -16.78 0.20
CA ILE A 153 9.16 -15.92 1.26
C ILE A 153 8.35 -14.62 1.24
N LEU A 154 7.99 -14.12 2.41
CA LEU A 154 7.29 -12.85 2.57
C LEU A 154 8.03 -12.02 3.60
N ASP A 155 8.40 -10.79 3.27
CA ASP A 155 8.88 -9.82 4.22
C ASP A 155 7.86 -8.69 4.43
N TYR A 156 7.78 -8.16 5.64
CA TYR A 156 6.86 -7.07 5.96
C TYR A 156 7.16 -6.41 7.31
N ASN A 157 6.66 -5.18 7.45
CA ASN A 157 6.52 -4.52 8.72
C ASN A 157 5.08 -4.70 9.23
N PRO A 158 4.85 -4.96 10.54
CA PRO A 158 3.53 -5.30 11.07
C PRO A 158 2.65 -4.06 11.32
N SER A 159 2.50 -3.20 10.31
CA SER A 159 1.67 -2.02 10.33
C SER A 159 0.22 -2.32 9.92
N PHE A 160 -0.41 -3.31 10.57
CA PHE A 160 -1.77 -3.77 10.30
C PHE A 160 -2.43 -4.31 11.57
N SER A 161 -3.75 -4.45 11.56
CA SER A 161 -4.54 -4.98 12.67
C SER A 161 -4.52 -6.51 12.75
N ASP A 162 -4.97 -7.07 13.88
CA ASP A 162 -4.94 -8.50 14.18
C ASP A 162 -5.79 -9.37 13.24
N ASP A 163 -6.74 -8.77 12.52
CA ASP A 163 -7.57 -9.43 11.50
C ASP A 163 -6.89 -9.57 10.13
N HIS A 164 -5.67 -9.04 9.97
CA HIS A 164 -4.94 -9.12 8.71
C HIS A 164 -4.60 -10.57 8.36
N TRP A 165 -4.69 -10.94 7.07
CA TRP A 165 -4.46 -12.29 6.57
C TRP A 165 -3.09 -12.88 6.93
N LEU A 166 -2.05 -12.06 7.11
CA LEU A 166 -0.72 -12.48 7.56
C LEU A 166 -0.77 -13.07 8.97
N CYS A 167 -1.66 -12.58 9.85
CA CYS A 167 -1.82 -13.15 11.19
C CYS A 167 -2.29 -14.61 11.15
N THR A 168 -3.20 -14.92 10.21
CA THR A 168 -3.65 -16.30 9.97
C THR A 168 -2.55 -17.15 9.31
N LEU A 169 -1.84 -16.57 8.31
CA LEU A 169 -0.74 -17.26 7.63
C LEU A 169 0.39 -17.64 8.59
N ASN A 170 0.72 -16.79 9.56
CA ASN A 170 1.76 -17.04 10.55
C ASN A 170 1.45 -18.23 11.48
N LYS A 171 0.18 -18.60 11.61
CA LYS A 171 -0.29 -19.75 12.39
C LYS A 171 -0.35 -21.04 11.58
N ASP A 172 -0.20 -20.97 10.25
CA ASP A 172 -0.20 -22.17 9.38
C ASP A 172 1.03 -23.05 9.69
N PRO A 173 0.87 -24.35 9.93
CA PRO A 173 2.00 -25.24 10.26
C PRO A 173 3.05 -25.36 9.14
N ARG A 174 2.72 -24.97 7.91
CA ARG A 174 3.65 -24.91 6.77
C ARG A 174 4.51 -23.64 6.78
N THR A 175 4.22 -22.69 7.67
CA THR A 175 4.87 -21.38 7.74
C THR A 175 5.93 -21.39 8.83
N PHE A 176 7.15 -21.03 8.46
CA PHE A 176 8.18 -20.64 9.41
C PHE A 176 8.10 -19.14 9.62
N HIS A 177 7.49 -18.73 10.71
CA HIS A 177 7.38 -17.32 11.09
C HIS A 177 8.47 -16.92 12.06
N PHE A 178 9.09 -15.77 11.85
CA PHE A 178 10.03 -15.16 12.79
C PHE A 178 9.98 -13.63 12.75
N VAL A 179 10.37 -13.04 13.85
CA VAL A 179 10.46 -11.58 14.01
C VAL A 179 11.92 -11.16 14.05
N THR A 180 12.22 -10.01 13.44
CA THR A 180 13.54 -9.37 13.46
C THR A 180 13.41 -7.89 13.76
N THR A 181 14.46 -7.33 14.37
CA THR A 181 14.51 -5.91 14.73
C THR A 181 15.74 -5.25 14.10
N TYR A 182 15.83 -3.94 14.19
CA TYR A 182 17.04 -3.19 13.78
C TYR A 182 18.30 -3.70 14.52
N LYS A 183 18.17 -4.26 15.73
CA LYS A 183 19.28 -4.85 16.51
C LYS A 183 19.87 -6.11 15.88
N ASP A 184 19.13 -6.76 14.99
CA ASP A 184 19.62 -7.91 14.21
C ASP A 184 20.48 -7.48 13.01
N ASN A 185 20.58 -6.17 12.74
CA ASN A 185 21.39 -5.57 11.67
C ASN A 185 22.65 -4.88 12.24
N PRO A 186 23.79 -5.58 12.33
CA PRO A 186 25.04 -5.02 12.89
C PRO A 186 25.72 -3.99 11.96
N PHE A 187 25.18 -3.77 10.77
CA PHE A 187 25.73 -2.84 9.76
C PHE A 187 25.03 -1.49 9.72
N LEU A 188 24.11 -1.27 10.67
CA LEU A 188 23.32 -0.05 10.72
C LEU A 188 24.16 1.09 11.32
N GLU A 189 24.11 2.25 10.69
CA GLU A 189 24.77 3.44 11.20
C GLU A 189 24.14 3.89 12.51
N GLN A 190 24.97 4.36 13.47
CA GLN A 190 24.51 4.76 14.79
C GLN A 190 23.44 5.85 14.74
N THR A 191 23.55 6.82 13.82
CA THR A 191 22.55 7.86 13.61
C THR A 191 21.16 7.33 13.29
N ILE A 192 21.07 6.23 12.54
CA ILE A 192 19.80 5.55 12.22
C ILE A 192 19.27 4.80 13.44
N VAL A 193 20.17 4.19 14.22
CA VAL A 193 19.81 3.52 15.48
C VAL A 193 19.22 4.54 16.47
N ASP A 194 19.89 5.68 16.62
CA ASP A 194 19.45 6.75 17.53
C ASP A 194 18.08 7.31 17.12
N GLU A 195 17.84 7.46 15.81
CA GLU A 195 16.54 7.91 15.30
C GLU A 195 15.44 6.89 15.60
N ILE A 196 15.69 5.59 15.36
CA ILE A 196 14.74 4.53 15.70
C ILE A 196 14.49 4.49 17.21
N GLU A 197 15.53 4.57 18.04
CA GLU A 197 15.42 4.53 19.52
C GLU A 197 14.70 5.77 20.07
N SER A 198 14.84 6.93 19.42
CA SER A 198 14.10 8.14 19.79
C SER A 198 12.58 7.96 19.73
N LEU A 199 12.08 7.02 18.92
CA LEU A 199 10.65 6.71 18.86
C LEU A 199 10.10 6.14 20.16
N GLN A 200 10.95 5.51 20.98
CA GLN A 200 10.53 4.92 22.25
C GLN A 200 9.89 5.96 23.18
N GLU A 201 10.42 7.18 23.17
CA GLU A 201 9.91 8.28 23.99
C GLU A 201 8.88 9.12 23.23
N LYS A 202 9.09 9.31 21.92
CA LYS A 202 8.27 10.21 21.09
C LYS A 202 6.94 9.59 20.66
N ASN A 203 6.93 8.30 20.30
CA ASN A 203 5.75 7.62 19.79
C ASN A 203 5.83 6.11 20.03
N LYS A 204 5.20 5.66 21.09
CA LYS A 204 5.24 4.28 21.54
C LYS A 204 4.72 3.26 20.52
N SER A 205 3.69 3.62 19.76
CA SER A 205 3.13 2.75 18.72
C SER A 205 4.08 2.61 17.54
N LEU A 206 4.68 3.72 17.08
CA LEU A 206 5.69 3.67 16.01
C LEU A 206 6.94 2.91 16.48
N TRP A 207 7.32 3.05 17.74
CA TRP A 207 8.38 2.25 18.33
C TRP A 207 8.08 0.74 18.32
N GLN A 208 6.86 0.35 18.66
CA GLN A 208 6.45 -1.06 18.56
C GLN A 208 6.56 -1.60 17.14
N ILE A 209 6.09 -0.84 16.15
CA ILE A 209 6.10 -1.26 14.73
C ILE A 209 7.52 -1.21 14.16
N TYR A 210 8.17 -0.05 14.22
CA TYR A 210 9.43 0.21 13.51
C TYR A 210 10.68 -0.08 14.31
N GLY A 211 10.58 -0.13 15.63
CA GLY A 211 11.67 -0.51 16.53
C GLY A 211 11.62 -2.00 16.88
N LEU A 212 10.49 -2.48 17.38
CA LEU A 212 10.37 -3.85 17.89
C LEU A 212 9.84 -4.85 16.86
N GLY A 213 9.33 -4.40 15.72
CA GLY A 213 8.71 -5.27 14.71
C GLY A 213 7.44 -5.95 15.22
N MET A 214 6.76 -5.33 16.18
CA MET A 214 5.52 -5.80 16.78
C MET A 214 4.32 -5.02 16.26
N GLN A 215 3.15 -5.66 16.21
CA GLN A 215 1.92 -4.96 15.92
C GLN A 215 1.59 -3.95 17.03
N ALA A 216 1.08 -2.80 16.62
CA ALA A 216 0.60 -1.79 17.56
C ALA A 216 -0.58 -1.03 16.97
N ILE A 217 -1.49 -0.61 17.81
CA ILE A 217 -2.50 0.37 17.45
C ILE A 217 -1.81 1.74 17.43
N VAL A 218 -1.94 2.48 16.33
CA VAL A 218 -1.36 3.82 16.21
C VAL A 218 -2.06 4.75 17.18
N GLU A 219 -1.36 5.30 18.16
CA GLU A 219 -1.91 6.31 19.08
C GLU A 219 -2.28 7.59 18.30
N GLY A 220 -3.28 8.29 18.79
CA GLY A 220 -3.78 9.51 18.14
C GLY A 220 -4.61 9.26 16.88
N LEU A 221 -4.95 8.01 16.58
CA LEU A 221 -5.80 7.64 15.46
C LEU A 221 -7.15 8.38 15.58
N ILE A 222 -7.56 9.04 14.49
CA ILE A 222 -8.80 9.81 14.45
C ILE A 222 -10.01 8.86 14.44
N PHE A 223 -9.96 7.84 13.59
CA PHE A 223 -11.01 6.82 13.48
C PHE A 223 -10.53 5.52 14.12
N LYS A 224 -10.85 5.33 15.39
CA LYS A 224 -10.33 4.20 16.18
C LYS A 224 -10.91 2.86 15.78
N GLU A 225 -12.15 2.86 15.32
CA GLU A 225 -12.92 1.65 15.01
C GLU A 225 -13.53 1.76 13.63
N ILE A 226 -13.23 0.81 12.77
CA ILE A 226 -13.91 0.61 11.48
C ILE A 226 -14.30 -0.86 11.37
N GLU A 227 -15.47 -1.14 10.83
CA GLU A 227 -15.95 -2.49 10.54
C GLU A 227 -15.68 -2.82 9.07
N ILE A 228 -15.05 -3.94 8.83
CA ILE A 228 -14.81 -4.44 7.46
C ILE A 228 -15.98 -5.32 7.05
N ILE A 229 -16.63 -4.96 5.95
CA ILE A 229 -17.77 -5.68 5.37
C ILE A 229 -17.40 -6.25 4.00
N ASP A 230 -18.13 -7.27 3.55
CA ASP A 230 -17.81 -7.89 2.26
C ASP A 230 -18.36 -7.08 1.08
N GLU A 231 -19.59 -6.54 1.18
CA GLU A 231 -20.26 -5.81 0.11
C GLU A 231 -20.93 -4.53 0.60
N PHE A 232 -20.99 -3.52 -0.28
CA PHE A 232 -21.73 -2.28 -0.03
C PHE A 232 -23.24 -2.55 -0.15
N PRO A 233 -24.07 -2.21 0.87
CA PRO A 233 -25.50 -2.46 0.85
C PRO A 233 -26.20 -1.60 -0.21
N SER A 234 -26.85 -2.24 -1.18
CA SER A 234 -27.54 -1.55 -2.27
C SER A 234 -28.70 -0.68 -1.81
N TRP A 235 -29.27 -0.99 -0.62
CA TRP A 235 -30.38 -0.25 0.00
C TRP A 235 -29.94 0.92 0.89
N ALA A 236 -28.65 1.24 0.96
CA ALA A 236 -28.18 2.40 1.68
C ALA A 236 -28.85 3.68 1.16
N LYS A 237 -29.24 4.57 2.08
CA LYS A 237 -29.87 5.85 1.76
C LYS A 237 -28.80 6.91 1.47
N SER A 238 -29.24 8.03 0.86
CA SER A 238 -28.37 9.19 0.57
C SER A 238 -27.10 8.83 -0.19
N GLN A 239 -27.14 7.80 -1.08
CA GLN A 239 -25.96 7.38 -1.83
C GLN A 239 -25.43 8.51 -2.71
N ALA A 240 -24.12 8.71 -2.68
CA ALA A 240 -23.38 9.57 -3.59
C ALA A 240 -21.91 9.16 -3.58
N THR A 241 -21.13 9.66 -4.51
CA THR A 241 -19.68 9.48 -4.55
C THR A 241 -18.99 10.74 -4.04
N GLY A 242 -18.10 10.61 -3.08
CA GLY A 242 -17.13 11.65 -2.76
C GLY A 242 -15.89 11.48 -3.64
N ILE A 243 -15.29 12.58 -4.12
CA ILE A 243 -14.07 12.53 -4.90
C ILE A 243 -13.07 13.58 -4.43
N ASP A 244 -11.81 13.13 -4.26
CA ASP A 244 -10.64 13.97 -4.04
C ASP A 244 -9.72 13.86 -5.24
N PHE A 245 -9.38 15.01 -5.86
CA PHE A 245 -8.58 15.04 -7.09
C PHE A 245 -7.09 15.12 -6.76
N GLY A 246 -6.30 14.24 -7.33
CA GLY A 246 -4.86 14.27 -7.35
C GLY A 246 -4.33 13.94 -8.74
N PHE A 247 -3.03 14.11 -8.98
CA PHE A 247 -2.44 13.77 -10.28
C PHE A 247 -1.08 13.11 -10.15
N THR A 248 -0.01 13.87 -9.88
CA THR A 248 1.37 13.34 -10.01
C THR A 248 1.77 12.44 -8.84
N ASN A 249 1.72 12.97 -7.63
CA ASN A 249 2.12 12.26 -6.42
C ASN A 249 0.91 11.80 -5.61
N ASP A 250 -0.15 12.58 -5.65
CA ASP A 250 -1.39 12.33 -4.93
C ASP A 250 -2.37 11.58 -5.85
N PRO A 251 -3.04 10.55 -5.36
CA PRO A 251 -4.03 9.83 -6.14
C PRO A 251 -5.33 10.63 -6.28
N THR A 252 -6.04 10.44 -7.37
CA THR A 252 -7.46 10.73 -7.41
C THR A 252 -8.18 9.58 -6.72
N ALA A 253 -8.91 9.89 -5.65
CA ALA A 253 -9.66 8.93 -4.84
C ALA A 253 -11.17 9.18 -4.98
N ALA A 254 -11.93 8.14 -5.34
CA ALA A 254 -13.39 8.19 -5.42
C ALA A 254 -14.00 7.10 -4.54
N ILE A 255 -14.83 7.54 -3.60
CA ILE A 255 -15.46 6.68 -2.59
C ILE A 255 -16.97 6.77 -2.72
N LYS A 256 -17.61 5.64 -2.99
CA LYS A 256 -19.06 5.50 -2.89
C LYS A 256 -19.45 5.49 -1.41
N CYS A 257 -20.39 6.35 -1.05
CA CYS A 257 -20.84 6.55 0.31
C CYS A 257 -22.36 6.35 0.41
N GLY A 258 -22.83 5.92 1.58
CA GLY A 258 -24.26 5.80 1.87
C GLY A 258 -24.49 5.60 3.36
N ILE A 259 -25.70 5.86 3.82
CA ILE A 259 -26.06 5.78 5.23
C ILE A 259 -27.22 4.81 5.44
N ILE A 260 -27.09 3.98 6.48
CA ILE A 260 -28.19 3.20 7.05
C ILE A 260 -28.14 3.41 8.56
N ASP A 261 -29.20 4.00 9.11
CA ASP A 261 -29.33 4.37 10.52
C ASP A 261 -28.10 5.18 11.02
N ASP A 262 -27.34 4.65 11.97
CA ASP A 262 -26.13 5.25 12.55
C ASP A 262 -24.83 4.76 11.89
N CYS A 263 -24.92 4.11 10.73
CA CYS A 263 -23.78 3.54 10.03
C CYS A 263 -23.49 4.30 8.72
N LEU A 264 -22.22 4.69 8.53
CA LEU A 264 -21.68 5.21 7.29
C LEU A 264 -20.97 4.09 6.53
N TYR A 265 -21.50 3.75 5.36
CA TYR A 265 -20.96 2.72 4.47
C TYR A 265 -20.08 3.35 3.41
N LEU A 266 -18.89 2.80 3.21
CA LEU A 266 -17.87 3.31 2.30
C LEU A 266 -17.35 2.20 1.40
N ASP A 267 -17.22 2.51 0.10
CA ASP A 267 -16.72 1.59 -0.92
C ASP A 267 -15.79 2.33 -1.89
N GLU A 268 -14.53 1.93 -1.94
CA GLU A 268 -13.52 2.51 -2.84
C GLU A 268 -13.83 2.12 -4.28
N LEU A 269 -14.23 3.10 -5.11
CA LEU A 269 -14.47 2.88 -6.53
C LEU A 269 -13.15 2.84 -7.29
N PHE A 270 -12.29 3.82 -7.05
CA PHE A 270 -10.92 3.86 -7.54
C PHE A 270 -10.03 4.76 -6.66
N TYR A 271 -8.72 4.48 -6.71
CA TYR A 271 -7.68 5.20 -5.99
C TYR A 271 -6.40 5.10 -6.82
N ARG A 272 -6.13 6.10 -7.69
CA ARG A 272 -5.05 6.02 -8.68
C ARG A 272 -4.40 7.37 -8.92
N THR A 273 -3.09 7.37 -9.17
CA THR A 273 -2.33 8.54 -9.66
C THR A 273 -2.38 8.63 -11.18
N GLN A 274 -2.06 9.81 -11.72
CA GLN A 274 -1.88 10.07 -13.15
C GLN A 274 -3.13 9.79 -14.01
N MET A 275 -4.33 9.93 -13.43
CA MET A 275 -5.58 9.82 -14.18
C MET A 275 -5.83 11.10 -14.97
N LEU A 276 -6.08 10.96 -16.27
CA LEU A 276 -6.55 12.06 -17.11
C LEU A 276 -8.04 12.30 -16.90
N SER A 277 -8.55 13.49 -17.23
CA SER A 277 -9.99 13.83 -17.11
C SER A 277 -10.88 12.78 -17.76
N ARG A 278 -10.52 12.29 -18.94
CA ARG A 278 -11.28 11.23 -19.63
C ARG A 278 -11.34 9.91 -18.86
N ASP A 279 -10.25 9.56 -18.13
CA ASP A 279 -10.17 8.31 -17.37
C ASP A 279 -11.08 8.41 -16.14
N ILE A 280 -11.06 9.56 -15.46
CA ILE A 280 -11.96 9.88 -14.34
C ILE A 280 -13.41 9.84 -14.80
N ILE A 281 -13.75 10.51 -15.92
CA ILE A 281 -15.10 10.54 -16.48
C ILE A 281 -15.58 9.12 -16.82
N ASN A 282 -14.74 8.30 -17.45
CA ASN A 282 -15.10 6.94 -17.82
C ASN A 282 -15.36 6.05 -16.59
N GLU A 283 -14.57 6.20 -15.52
CA GLU A 283 -14.81 5.46 -14.27
C GLU A 283 -16.11 5.94 -13.60
N LEU A 284 -16.33 7.25 -13.47
CA LEU A 284 -17.52 7.81 -12.82
C LEU A 284 -18.82 7.44 -13.54
N LYS A 285 -18.84 7.38 -14.88
CA LYS A 285 -20.01 6.96 -15.67
C LYS A 285 -20.50 5.54 -15.41
N ARG A 286 -19.66 4.68 -14.80
CA ARG A 286 -20.04 3.31 -14.43
C ARG A 286 -20.96 3.27 -13.20
N HIS A 287 -21.05 4.39 -12.51
CA HIS A 287 -21.70 4.45 -11.19
C HIS A 287 -22.76 5.54 -11.17
N ASP A 288 -23.85 5.50 -11.74
CA ASP A 288 -24.91 6.51 -11.84
C ASP A 288 -25.28 7.15 -10.48
N LEU A 289 -24.37 7.95 -9.92
CA LEU A 289 -24.48 8.61 -8.62
C LEU A 289 -24.06 10.08 -8.72
N ASP A 290 -24.69 10.92 -7.89
CA ASP A 290 -24.20 12.30 -7.68
C ASP A 290 -22.77 12.29 -7.13
N ILE A 291 -21.96 13.24 -7.56
CA ILE A 291 -20.57 13.38 -7.14
C ILE A 291 -20.41 14.62 -6.24
N MET A 292 -19.88 14.42 -5.04
CA MET A 292 -19.47 15.52 -4.13
C MET A 292 -17.96 15.67 -4.25
N SER A 293 -17.50 16.77 -4.85
CA SER A 293 -16.07 16.95 -5.16
C SER A 293 -15.43 18.03 -4.30
N GLU A 294 -14.11 17.96 -4.19
CA GLU A 294 -13.35 19.15 -3.82
C GLU A 294 -13.62 20.30 -4.81
N SER A 295 -13.33 21.54 -4.39
CA SER A 295 -13.58 22.75 -5.19
C SER A 295 -12.32 23.38 -5.76
N ALA A 296 -11.15 22.75 -5.63
CA ALA A 296 -9.86 23.35 -5.99
C ALA A 296 -9.56 23.31 -7.51
N ASP A 297 -10.20 22.40 -8.28
CA ASP A 297 -10.06 22.35 -9.75
C ASP A 297 -11.40 22.59 -10.48
N PRO A 298 -11.82 23.86 -10.62
CA PRO A 298 -13.09 24.19 -11.30
C PRO A 298 -13.13 23.76 -12.76
N ARG A 299 -11.99 23.68 -13.44
CA ARG A 299 -11.90 23.26 -14.84
C ARG A 299 -12.22 21.78 -14.99
N LEU A 300 -11.62 20.92 -14.17
CA LEU A 300 -11.90 19.49 -14.18
C LEU A 300 -13.34 19.21 -13.81
N ILE A 301 -13.89 19.93 -12.81
CA ILE A 301 -15.30 19.84 -12.41
C ILE A 301 -16.21 20.17 -13.61
N GLN A 302 -15.90 21.24 -14.34
CA GLN A 302 -16.68 21.61 -15.54
C GLN A 302 -16.58 20.58 -16.65
N GLU A 303 -15.40 19.99 -16.88
CA GLU A 303 -15.23 18.91 -17.87
C GLU A 303 -16.09 17.68 -17.52
N ILE A 304 -16.12 17.29 -16.23
CA ILE A 304 -16.94 16.18 -15.75
C ILE A 304 -18.44 16.50 -15.89
N ALA A 305 -18.86 17.72 -15.54
CA ALA A 305 -20.24 18.16 -15.71
C ALA A 305 -20.69 18.19 -17.19
N ASN A 306 -19.82 18.66 -18.08
CA ASN A 306 -20.07 18.67 -19.54
C ASN A 306 -20.20 17.25 -20.13
N ALA A 307 -19.61 16.24 -19.46
CA ALA A 307 -19.77 14.84 -19.83
C ALA A 307 -21.10 14.21 -19.35
N GLY A 308 -22.00 15.02 -18.74
CA GLY A 308 -23.32 14.61 -18.29
C GLY A 308 -23.34 13.96 -16.90
N ILE A 309 -22.32 14.20 -16.07
CA ILE A 309 -22.24 13.67 -14.70
C ILE A 309 -22.65 14.78 -13.72
N ASN A 310 -23.53 14.45 -12.79
CA ASN A 310 -23.94 15.36 -11.74
C ASN A 310 -22.83 15.51 -10.70
N ILE A 311 -22.09 16.60 -10.77
CA ILE A 311 -20.98 16.91 -9.87
C ILE A 311 -21.21 18.23 -9.14
N TYR A 312 -21.01 18.22 -7.82
CA TYR A 312 -21.26 19.35 -6.93
C TYR A 312 -19.99 19.65 -6.12
N PRO A 313 -19.32 20.78 -6.40
CA PRO A 313 -18.17 21.20 -5.62
C PRO A 313 -18.60 21.59 -4.20
N VAL A 314 -17.85 21.12 -3.22
CA VAL A 314 -18.11 21.37 -1.80
C VAL A 314 -17.56 22.72 -1.39
N ASP A 315 -18.34 23.49 -0.64
CA ASP A 315 -17.90 24.74 -0.02
C ASP A 315 -16.90 24.45 1.11
N LYS A 316 -15.64 24.87 0.90
CA LYS A 316 -14.54 24.76 1.88
C LYS A 316 -14.47 26.02 2.72
N PHE A 317 -14.92 25.96 3.96
CA PHE A 317 -14.82 27.03 4.95
C PHE A 317 -13.71 26.75 5.97
N GLN A 318 -13.31 27.77 6.73
CA GLN A 318 -12.35 27.60 7.81
C GLN A 318 -12.84 26.57 8.83
N GLY A 319 -12.07 25.50 9.06
CA GLY A 319 -12.47 24.40 9.95
C GLY A 319 -13.29 23.29 9.27
N SER A 320 -13.54 23.36 7.95
CA SER A 320 -14.32 22.35 7.21
C SER A 320 -13.75 20.93 7.33
N ILE A 321 -12.42 20.79 7.48
CA ILE A 321 -11.76 19.49 7.70
C ILE A 321 -12.27 18.87 9.00
N MET A 322 -12.15 19.60 10.10
CA MET A 322 -12.58 19.11 11.42
C MET A 322 -14.10 18.94 11.51
N ALA A 323 -14.87 19.83 10.87
CA ALA A 323 -16.33 19.69 10.83
C ALA A 323 -16.75 18.37 10.13
N GLY A 324 -16.14 18.07 8.99
CA GLY A 324 -16.39 16.81 8.27
C GLY A 324 -15.95 15.59 9.07
N ILE A 325 -14.74 15.60 9.66
CA ILE A 325 -14.23 14.52 10.51
C ILE A 325 -15.17 14.30 11.71
N THR A 326 -15.54 15.37 12.42
CA THR A 326 -16.44 15.29 13.58
C THR A 326 -17.79 14.66 13.19
N LYS A 327 -18.33 15.07 12.04
CA LYS A 327 -19.57 14.47 11.54
C LYS A 327 -19.43 13.01 11.15
N MET A 328 -18.31 12.60 10.56
CA MET A 328 -18.01 11.19 10.28
C MET A 328 -17.92 10.36 11.56
N LEU A 329 -17.35 10.90 12.63
CA LEU A 329 -17.21 10.23 13.93
C LEU A 329 -18.57 9.99 14.65
N GLU A 330 -19.65 10.64 14.22
CA GLU A 330 -20.99 10.35 14.74
C GLU A 330 -21.56 9.02 14.22
N TYR A 331 -20.96 8.46 13.16
CA TYR A 331 -21.38 7.21 12.54
C TYR A 331 -20.45 6.05 12.90
N LYS A 332 -20.99 4.84 12.92
CA LYS A 332 -20.19 3.61 12.84
C LYS A 332 -19.72 3.42 11.40
N ILE A 333 -18.42 3.47 11.20
CA ILE A 333 -17.84 3.41 9.85
C ILE A 333 -17.70 1.97 9.41
N LYS A 334 -18.31 1.65 8.26
CA LYS A 334 -18.26 0.34 7.62
C LYS A 334 -17.62 0.46 6.25
N VAL A 335 -16.53 -0.28 6.02
CA VAL A 335 -15.71 -0.19 4.81
C VAL A 335 -15.69 -1.54 4.10
N THR A 336 -15.93 -1.56 2.80
CA THR A 336 -15.86 -2.82 2.05
C THR A 336 -14.45 -3.37 2.02
N ARG A 337 -14.31 -4.68 2.10
CA ARG A 337 -13.01 -5.39 2.12
C ARG A 337 -12.12 -5.07 0.93
N LYS A 338 -12.69 -4.78 -0.23
CA LYS A 338 -11.94 -4.41 -1.44
C LYS A 338 -11.34 -3.00 -1.39
N SER A 339 -11.80 -2.13 -0.47
CA SER A 339 -11.36 -0.74 -0.30
C SER A 339 -10.02 -0.63 0.43
N VAL A 340 -8.98 -1.20 -0.16
CA VAL A 340 -7.69 -1.45 0.51
C VAL A 340 -6.97 -0.15 0.87
N ASN A 341 -6.99 0.84 -0.05
CA ASN A 341 -6.32 2.11 0.20
C ASN A 341 -7.05 2.89 1.29
N LEU A 342 -8.38 2.93 1.22
CA LEU A 342 -9.21 3.58 2.22
C LEU A 342 -9.05 2.94 3.62
N ILE A 343 -9.02 1.60 3.70
CA ILE A 343 -8.74 0.88 4.96
C ILE A 343 -7.35 1.24 5.50
N LYS A 344 -6.34 1.33 4.62
CA LYS A 344 -4.99 1.73 5.00
C LYS A 344 -4.97 3.16 5.56
N GLU A 345 -5.71 4.09 4.94
CA GLU A 345 -5.81 5.45 5.43
C GLU A 345 -6.46 5.49 6.82
N PHE A 346 -7.60 4.86 7.02
CA PHE A 346 -8.26 4.80 8.34
C PHE A 346 -7.35 4.25 9.44
N LYS A 347 -6.48 3.33 9.13
CA LYS A 347 -5.52 2.73 10.08
C LYS A 347 -4.31 3.62 10.40
N ASN A 348 -4.09 4.69 9.62
CA ASN A 348 -2.91 5.55 9.73
C ASN A 348 -3.24 7.04 9.90
N TYR A 349 -4.49 7.45 9.71
CA TYR A 349 -4.90 8.84 9.79
C TYR A 349 -5.00 9.30 11.24
N THR A 350 -4.01 10.08 11.66
CA THR A 350 -3.84 10.52 13.07
C THR A 350 -3.95 12.03 13.18
N TYR A 351 -4.12 12.50 14.41
CA TYR A 351 -3.83 13.90 14.73
C TYR A 351 -2.32 14.16 14.64
N LEU A 352 -1.94 15.42 14.38
CA LEU A 352 -0.56 15.88 14.49
C LEU A 352 -0.11 15.89 15.94
N GLN A 353 1.17 15.62 16.16
CA GLN A 353 1.82 15.86 17.44
C GLN A 353 2.66 17.17 17.38
N ASP A 354 2.70 17.89 18.49
CA ASP A 354 3.67 18.97 18.67
C ASP A 354 5.07 18.41 19.02
N LYS A 355 6.02 19.29 19.23
CA LYS A 355 7.40 18.92 19.55
C LYS A 355 7.55 18.20 20.89
N ASP A 356 6.56 18.34 21.77
CA ASP A 356 6.52 17.73 23.11
C ASP A 356 5.71 16.43 23.12
N GLY A 357 5.29 15.94 21.94
CA GLY A 357 4.52 14.69 21.78
C GLY A 357 3.04 14.81 22.12
N LYS A 358 2.51 16.03 22.33
CA LYS A 358 1.09 16.25 22.61
C LYS A 358 0.29 16.30 21.31
N TRP A 359 -0.83 15.59 21.28
CA TRP A 359 -1.74 15.58 20.14
C TRP A 359 -2.43 16.93 19.96
N LEU A 360 -2.33 17.46 18.75
CA LEU A 360 -3.02 18.66 18.32
C LEU A 360 -4.39 18.30 17.76
N ASN A 361 -5.37 19.20 17.87
CA ASN A 361 -6.66 19.02 17.22
C ASN A 361 -6.59 19.39 15.72
N LYS A 362 -5.61 18.83 15.04
CA LYS A 362 -5.33 19.02 13.60
C LYS A 362 -4.85 17.68 13.03
N PRO A 363 -5.48 17.14 11.99
CA PRO A 363 -5.04 15.90 11.36
C PRO A 363 -3.71 16.08 10.61
N ILE A 364 -3.00 14.97 10.38
CA ILE A 364 -1.84 14.92 9.48
C ILE A 364 -2.28 15.14 8.03
N ASP A 365 -1.34 15.65 7.22
CA ASP A 365 -1.53 15.82 5.77
C ASP A 365 -0.97 14.60 5.01
N ALA A 366 -1.40 13.41 5.43
CA ALA A 366 -1.03 12.13 4.85
C ALA A 366 -2.12 11.10 5.17
N TYR A 367 -2.26 10.08 4.34
CA TYR A 367 -3.31 9.05 4.49
C TYR A 367 -4.73 9.63 4.52
N ASN A 368 -5.01 10.61 3.66
CA ASN A 368 -6.22 11.43 3.75
C ASN A 368 -7.07 11.45 2.46
N HIS A 369 -6.58 11.02 1.31
CA HIS A 369 -7.28 11.20 0.03
C HIS A 369 -8.64 10.50 -0.04
N GLY A 370 -8.74 9.23 0.33
CA GLY A 370 -10.00 8.51 0.41
C GLY A 370 -10.87 9.01 1.55
N ILE A 371 -10.27 9.36 2.69
CA ILE A 371 -10.97 9.97 3.83
C ILE A 371 -11.50 11.35 3.45
N ASP A 372 -10.73 12.16 2.72
CA ASP A 372 -11.17 13.47 2.23
C ASP A 372 -12.29 13.34 1.19
N ALA A 373 -12.21 12.36 0.30
CA ALA A 373 -13.32 12.03 -0.59
C ALA A 373 -14.60 11.70 0.19
N ALA A 374 -14.53 10.85 1.20
CA ALA A 374 -15.67 10.54 2.08
C ALA A 374 -16.14 11.79 2.87
N ARG A 375 -15.23 12.64 3.29
CA ARG A 375 -15.52 13.91 3.96
C ARG A 375 -16.24 14.90 3.03
N TYR A 376 -15.90 14.96 1.74
CA TYR A 376 -16.65 15.77 0.76
C TYR A 376 -18.09 15.26 0.60
N TYR A 377 -18.29 13.94 0.60
CA TYR A 377 -19.65 13.39 0.66
C TYR A 377 -20.41 13.89 1.91
N ILE A 378 -19.79 13.83 3.08
CA ILE A 378 -20.42 14.31 4.32
C ILE A 378 -20.74 15.79 4.24
N LEU A 379 -19.81 16.63 3.81
CA LEU A 379 -20.01 18.07 3.72
C LEU A 379 -21.09 18.41 2.68
N GLY A 380 -21.02 17.82 1.49
CA GLY A 380 -21.94 18.13 0.39
C GLY A 380 -23.32 17.51 0.57
N LYS A 381 -23.40 16.18 0.72
CA LYS A 381 -24.67 15.45 0.71
C LYS A 381 -25.41 15.48 2.05
N ILE A 382 -24.67 15.44 3.16
CA ILE A 382 -25.27 15.35 4.50
C ILE A 382 -25.44 16.74 5.14
N LEU A 383 -24.44 17.59 5.03
CA LEU A 383 -24.49 18.94 5.61
C LEU A 383 -24.98 20.02 4.63
N GLY A 384 -25.22 19.66 3.35
CA GLY A 384 -25.75 20.57 2.34
C GLY A 384 -24.79 21.71 1.94
N ARG A 385 -23.47 21.52 2.14
CA ARG A 385 -22.43 22.53 1.87
C ARG A 385 -21.90 22.38 0.44
N VAL A 386 -22.70 22.74 -0.54
CA VAL A 386 -22.31 22.75 -1.97
C VAL A 386 -22.29 24.16 -2.52
N ILE A 387 -21.36 24.42 -3.46
CA ILE A 387 -21.33 25.68 -4.20
C ILE A 387 -22.39 25.57 -5.31
N VAL A 388 -23.48 26.29 -5.16
CA VAL A 388 -24.51 26.37 -6.19
C VAL A 388 -24.11 27.44 -7.20
N THR A 389 -23.55 27.02 -8.34
CA THR A 389 -23.42 27.91 -9.51
C THR A 389 -24.82 28.10 -10.11
N LYS A 390 -25.42 29.28 -9.91
CA LYS A 390 -26.61 29.65 -10.68
C LYS A 390 -26.21 29.69 -12.17
N GLN A 391 -26.65 28.73 -12.94
CA GLN A 391 -26.69 28.88 -14.39
C GLN A 391 -27.82 29.84 -14.71
N TYR A 392 -27.50 31.02 -15.14
CA TYR A 392 -28.48 31.92 -15.75
C TYR A 392 -28.70 31.49 -17.20
N SER A 393 -29.91 31.13 -17.58
CA SER A 393 -30.30 30.96 -18.97
C SER A 393 -30.23 32.32 -19.71
N LYS A 394 -30.16 32.32 -21.05
CA LYS A 394 -30.22 33.56 -21.81
C LYS A 394 -31.49 34.34 -21.47
N GLU A 395 -32.59 33.65 -21.20
CA GLU A 395 -33.88 34.21 -20.78
C GLU A 395 -33.77 34.88 -19.40
N ASP A 396 -33.06 34.30 -18.41
CA ASP A 396 -32.84 34.91 -17.11
C ASP A 396 -31.97 36.18 -17.21
N LEU A 397 -31.19 36.32 -18.24
CA LEU A 397 -30.34 37.51 -18.49
C LEU A 397 -30.99 38.52 -19.44
N GLY A 398 -32.25 38.29 -19.88
CA GLY A 398 -32.95 39.16 -20.79
C GLY A 398 -32.31 39.32 -22.19
N ILE A 399 -31.51 38.31 -22.58
CA ILE A 399 -30.85 38.25 -23.90
C ILE A 399 -31.71 37.39 -24.82
N PHE A 400 -32.44 38.04 -25.72
CA PHE A 400 -33.28 37.41 -26.74
C PHE A 400 -32.51 37.09 -28.03
#